data_f9bc8a5b1000679ec022de61e261c574
#
_entry.id   f9bc8a5b1000679ec022de61e261c574
#
_cell.length_a   1.000
_cell.length_b   1.000
_cell.length_c   1.000
_cell.angle_alpha   90.00
_cell.angle_beta   90.00
_cell.angle_gamma   90.00
#
_symmetry.space_group_name_H-M   'P 1'
#
loop_
_entity.id
_entity.type
_entity.pdbx_description
1 polymer ?
#
loop_
_entity_poly.entity_id
_entity_poly.type
_entity_poly.pdbx_seq_one_letter_code
_entity_poly.pdbx_strand_id
1 'polypeptide(L)'
;MAVELVTSVDGRPVVEVESFPPGLVEEARAVGAELVWVHTNDDLSVHGFTRAGAYVRMHADDVPVRAGREAPMLEERDYAEVLAQSYRGLWGHKYASPLATPPEDAVVVGVPVVGICRVWPADRLIDGPGVLPDGRSPDAYASLLLSACAVLGPGPADLDSWGDADDVLEAYEDLGFDVVERVQGWELEL
;
A
#
# COMPACT_ATOMS: atom_id res chain seq x y z
N MET A 1 21.12 -1.44 17.59
CA MET A 1 19.64 -1.52 17.41
C MET A 1 19.39 -2.80 16.65
N ALA A 2 18.43 -3.63 17.06
CA ALA A 2 18.15 -4.83 16.27
C ALA A 2 17.23 -4.41 15.10
N VAL A 3 17.74 -4.52 13.88
CA VAL A 3 16.93 -4.31 12.67
C VAL A 3 16.21 -5.61 12.31
N GLU A 4 14.98 -5.49 11.87
CA GLU A 4 14.20 -6.62 11.39
C GLU A 4 14.38 -6.76 9.88
N LEU A 5 14.63 -7.99 9.43
CA LEU A 5 14.70 -8.32 8.02
C LEU A 5 13.32 -8.79 7.55
N VAL A 6 12.76 -8.08 6.59
CA VAL A 6 11.50 -8.44 5.94
C VAL A 6 11.75 -8.79 4.48
N THR A 7 10.75 -9.30 3.79
CA THR A 7 10.83 -9.57 2.35
C THR A 7 9.86 -8.66 1.62
N SER A 8 10.34 -7.93 0.61
CA SER A 8 9.48 -7.12 -0.26
C SER A 8 8.55 -8.00 -1.09
N VAL A 9 7.51 -7.42 -1.65
CA VAL A 9 6.58 -8.12 -2.55
C VAL A 9 7.29 -8.71 -3.78
N ASP A 10 8.44 -8.15 -4.16
CA ASP A 10 9.28 -8.64 -5.26
C ASP A 10 10.29 -9.72 -4.82
N GLY A 11 10.24 -10.15 -3.56
CA GLY A 11 11.05 -11.23 -3.01
C GLY A 11 12.45 -10.83 -2.53
N ARG A 12 12.76 -9.52 -2.48
CA ARG A 12 14.07 -9.02 -2.01
C ARG A 12 14.10 -8.88 -0.49
N PRO A 13 15.20 -9.27 0.19
CA PRO A 13 15.37 -9.03 1.63
C PRO A 13 15.61 -7.54 1.90
N VAL A 14 14.80 -6.97 2.79
CA VAL A 14 14.76 -5.53 3.09
C VAL A 14 14.86 -5.29 4.58
N VAL A 15 15.63 -4.29 4.99
CA VAL A 15 15.51 -3.65 6.31
C VAL A 15 14.67 -2.40 6.16
N GLU A 16 13.57 -2.31 6.90
CA GLU A 16 12.64 -1.18 6.88
C GLU A 16 12.65 -0.46 8.23
N VAL A 17 12.73 0.87 8.19
CA VAL A 17 12.78 1.72 9.39
C VAL A 17 12.07 3.06 9.16
N GLU A 18 11.60 3.68 10.24
CA GLU A 18 10.93 5.00 10.22
C GLU A 18 11.92 6.18 10.35
N SER A 19 13.20 5.91 10.51
CA SER A 19 14.24 6.93 10.63
C SER A 19 15.59 6.37 10.22
N PHE A 20 16.53 7.24 9.87
CA PHE A 20 17.88 6.85 9.48
C PHE A 20 18.87 7.01 10.64
N PRO A 21 19.06 5.99 11.51
CA PRO A 21 20.02 6.04 12.60
C PRO A 21 21.45 5.77 12.10
N PRO A 22 22.47 6.28 12.79
CA PRO A 22 23.87 5.93 12.51
C PRO A 22 24.09 4.41 12.57
N GLY A 23 24.81 3.86 11.59
CA GLY A 23 25.14 2.43 11.52
C GLY A 23 24.08 1.54 10.89
N LEU A 24 22.94 2.10 10.45
CA LEU A 24 21.85 1.32 9.83
C LEU A 24 22.33 0.48 8.64
N VAL A 25 23.14 1.07 7.76
CA VAL A 25 23.62 0.41 6.54
C VAL A 25 24.51 -0.79 6.86
N GLU A 26 25.39 -0.67 7.85
CA GLU A 26 26.24 -1.75 8.30
C GLU A 26 25.43 -2.87 8.97
N GLU A 27 24.44 -2.52 9.80
CA GLU A 27 23.56 -3.49 10.43
C GLU A 27 22.70 -4.22 9.37
N ALA A 28 22.16 -3.51 8.39
CA ALA A 28 21.38 -4.09 7.30
C ALA A 28 22.21 -5.10 6.48
N ARG A 29 23.44 -4.75 6.12
CA ARG A 29 24.38 -5.69 5.46
C ARG A 29 24.68 -6.91 6.33
N ALA A 30 24.86 -6.72 7.62
CA ALA A 30 25.18 -7.83 8.54
C ALA A 30 24.03 -8.85 8.66
N VAL A 31 22.77 -8.44 8.50
CA VAL A 31 21.62 -9.35 8.50
C VAL A 31 21.29 -9.89 7.10
N GLY A 32 22.02 -9.50 6.06
CA GLY A 32 21.84 -10.00 4.69
C GLY A 32 20.75 -9.30 3.89
N ALA A 33 20.44 -8.05 4.23
CA ALA A 33 19.53 -7.24 3.43
C ALA A 33 20.17 -6.90 2.06
N GLU A 34 19.34 -6.80 1.04
CA GLU A 34 19.70 -6.25 -0.28
C GLU A 34 19.26 -4.80 -0.43
N LEU A 35 18.26 -4.41 0.36
CA LEU A 35 17.65 -3.08 0.35
C LEU A 35 17.52 -2.54 1.76
N VAL A 36 17.58 -1.21 1.87
CA VAL A 36 17.13 -0.46 3.05
C VAL A 36 16.02 0.48 2.61
N TRP A 37 14.88 0.39 3.27
CA TRP A 37 13.78 1.34 3.14
C TRP A 37 13.71 2.23 4.38
N VAL A 38 13.61 3.54 4.15
CA VAL A 38 13.47 4.52 5.23
C VAL A 38 12.27 5.41 4.94
N HIS A 39 11.38 5.54 5.92
CA HIS A 39 10.20 6.39 5.86
C HIS A 39 10.46 7.69 6.62
N THR A 40 10.87 8.74 5.92
CA THR A 40 11.16 10.03 6.54
C THR A 40 11.04 11.17 5.54
N ASN A 41 10.65 12.35 6.03
CA ASN A 41 10.66 13.58 5.24
C ASN A 41 12.03 14.29 5.24
N ASP A 42 13.03 13.74 5.95
CA ASP A 42 14.41 14.21 5.85
C ASP A 42 14.99 13.84 4.47
N ASP A 43 15.86 14.70 3.93
CA ASP A 43 16.55 14.42 2.66
C ASP A 43 17.71 13.43 2.88
N LEU A 44 17.54 12.21 2.43
CA LEU A 44 18.56 11.16 2.52
C LEU A 44 19.42 11.02 1.25
N SER A 45 19.27 11.88 0.25
CA SER A 45 20.06 11.82 -0.99
C SER A 45 21.56 11.96 -0.75
N VAL A 46 21.96 12.74 0.27
CA VAL A 46 23.35 12.92 0.67
C VAL A 46 23.98 11.65 1.26
N HIS A 47 23.18 10.69 1.65
CA HIS A 47 23.57 9.37 2.16
C HIS A 47 23.50 8.28 1.08
N GLY A 48 23.24 8.65 -0.18
CA GLY A 48 23.16 7.73 -1.30
C GLY A 48 21.81 7.08 -1.52
N PHE A 49 20.78 7.45 -0.74
CA PHE A 49 19.43 6.98 -0.97
C PHE A 49 18.80 7.66 -2.18
N THR A 50 17.95 6.92 -2.87
CA THR A 50 17.07 7.44 -3.93
C THR A 50 15.65 7.57 -3.40
N ARG A 51 14.92 8.56 -3.88
CA ARG A 51 13.49 8.65 -3.60
C ARG A 51 12.79 7.47 -4.24
N ALA A 52 11.97 6.80 -3.42
CA ALA A 52 11.09 5.72 -3.86
C ALA A 52 9.63 6.19 -3.82
N GLY A 53 8.69 5.35 -3.45
CA GLY A 53 7.31 5.76 -3.25
C GLY A 53 7.11 6.64 -2.02
N ALA A 54 5.87 6.87 -1.67
CA ALA A 54 5.50 7.52 -0.42
C ALA A 54 4.41 6.72 0.30
N TYR A 55 4.37 6.80 1.62
CA TYR A 55 3.17 6.54 2.38
C TYR A 55 2.30 7.79 2.37
N VAL A 56 1.04 7.65 2.03
CA VAL A 56 0.07 8.74 2.03
C VAL A 56 -1.18 8.28 2.77
N ARG A 57 -1.54 8.99 3.84
CA ARG A 57 -2.85 8.86 4.46
C ARG A 57 -3.77 9.93 3.92
N MET A 58 -4.96 9.50 3.50
CA MET A 58 -6.01 10.39 3.03
C MET A 58 -7.26 10.20 3.88
N HIS A 59 -8.11 11.22 3.91
CA HIS A 59 -9.35 11.23 4.67
C HIS A 59 -10.49 11.76 3.82
N ALA A 60 -11.66 11.13 3.93
CA ALA A 60 -12.91 11.66 3.39
C ALA A 60 -13.92 11.83 4.51
N ASP A 61 -14.54 13.01 4.63
CA ASP A 61 -15.62 13.27 5.59
C ASP A 61 -16.88 12.46 5.27
N ASP A 62 -17.10 12.16 3.99
CA ASP A 62 -18.19 11.31 3.53
C ASP A 62 -17.77 10.57 2.25
N VAL A 63 -17.61 9.25 2.35
CA VAL A 63 -17.13 8.44 1.23
C VAL A 63 -18.12 8.44 0.06
N PRO A 64 -17.65 8.42 -1.19
CA PRO A 64 -18.48 8.45 -2.39
C PRO A 64 -19.19 7.11 -2.59
N VAL A 65 -20.40 6.97 -2.03
CA VAL A 65 -21.23 5.78 -2.24
C VAL A 65 -22.10 5.97 -3.49
N ARG A 66 -21.83 5.17 -4.52
CA ARG A 66 -22.66 5.15 -5.73
C ARG A 66 -23.76 4.10 -5.58
N ALA A 67 -25.01 4.54 -5.71
CA ALA A 67 -26.16 3.65 -5.63
C ALA A 67 -26.07 2.52 -6.67
N GLY A 68 -26.33 1.28 -6.23
CA GLY A 68 -26.32 0.10 -7.09
C GLY A 68 -24.93 -0.42 -7.46
N ARG A 69 -23.85 0.14 -6.91
CA ARG A 69 -22.52 -0.43 -7.07
C ARG A 69 -22.37 -1.64 -6.16
N GLU A 70 -22.08 -2.78 -6.76
CA GLU A 70 -21.69 -3.98 -6.02
C GLU A 70 -20.22 -3.90 -5.64
N ALA A 71 -19.88 -4.38 -4.45
CA ALA A 71 -18.52 -4.62 -4.01
C ALA A 71 -18.18 -6.10 -4.33
N PRO A 72 -17.47 -6.39 -5.42
CA PRO A 72 -17.09 -7.77 -5.72
C PRO A 72 -16.16 -8.27 -4.63
N MET A 73 -16.55 -9.36 -3.96
CA MET A 73 -15.76 -9.98 -2.91
C MET A 73 -14.73 -10.91 -3.54
N LEU A 74 -13.47 -10.78 -3.15
CA LEU A 74 -12.43 -11.71 -3.57
C LEU A 74 -12.58 -13.02 -2.79
N GLU A 75 -12.48 -14.15 -3.47
CA GLU A 75 -12.48 -15.45 -2.81
C GLU A 75 -11.16 -15.65 -2.04
N GLU A 76 -11.23 -16.25 -0.84
CA GLU A 76 -10.08 -16.48 0.02
C GLU A 76 -8.94 -17.23 -0.68
N ARG A 77 -9.28 -18.21 -1.53
CA ARG A 77 -8.28 -18.98 -2.29
C ARG A 77 -7.43 -18.14 -3.25
N ASP A 78 -7.95 -17.00 -3.73
CA ASP A 78 -7.29 -16.14 -4.70
C ASP A 78 -6.51 -15.00 -4.00
N TYR A 79 -6.74 -14.80 -2.69
CA TYR A 79 -6.25 -13.65 -1.93
C TYR A 79 -4.73 -13.47 -2.01
N ALA A 80 -3.96 -14.48 -1.64
CA ALA A 80 -2.50 -14.36 -1.53
C ALA A 80 -1.85 -14.07 -2.91
N GLU A 81 -2.34 -14.72 -3.96
CA GLU A 81 -1.81 -14.54 -5.31
C GLU A 81 -2.17 -13.16 -5.85
N VAL A 82 -3.43 -12.74 -5.75
CA VAL A 82 -3.88 -11.43 -6.23
C VAL A 82 -3.20 -10.32 -5.45
N LEU A 83 -3.04 -10.46 -4.12
CA LEU A 83 -2.33 -9.50 -3.29
C LEU A 83 -0.89 -9.31 -3.78
N ALA A 84 -0.13 -10.40 -3.89
CA ALA A 84 1.26 -10.35 -4.30
C ALA A 84 1.43 -9.77 -5.72
N GLN A 85 0.54 -10.12 -6.65
CA GLN A 85 0.59 -9.60 -8.02
C GLN A 85 0.19 -8.13 -8.11
N SER A 86 -0.84 -7.72 -7.35
CA SER A 86 -1.38 -6.35 -7.39
C SER A 86 -0.39 -5.31 -6.88
N TYR A 87 0.43 -5.68 -5.90
CA TYR A 87 1.43 -4.77 -5.33
C TYR A 87 2.84 -4.94 -5.91
N ARG A 88 3.04 -5.87 -6.84
CA ARG A 88 4.35 -6.08 -7.47
C ARG A 88 4.87 -4.80 -8.12
N GLY A 89 6.12 -4.44 -7.81
CA GLY A 89 6.78 -3.23 -8.32
C GLY A 89 6.26 -1.93 -7.68
N LEU A 90 5.43 -2.00 -6.64
CA LEU A 90 5.10 -0.85 -5.81
C LEU A 90 5.96 -0.86 -4.55
N TRP A 91 6.47 0.30 -4.20
CA TRP A 91 7.31 0.48 -3.02
C TRP A 91 6.50 0.33 -1.72
N GLY A 92 7.16 -0.15 -0.65
CA GLY A 92 6.57 -0.26 0.69
C GLY A 92 5.77 -1.54 0.93
N HIS A 93 5.50 -2.34 -0.10
CA HIS A 93 4.73 -3.57 0.05
C HIS A 93 5.60 -4.77 0.38
N LYS A 94 5.22 -5.49 1.45
CA LYS A 94 5.89 -6.71 1.92
C LYS A 94 5.34 -7.94 1.21
N TYR A 95 6.17 -8.96 1.09
CA TYR A 95 5.77 -10.22 0.50
C TYR A 95 4.62 -10.85 1.27
N ALA A 96 3.54 -11.14 0.55
CA ALA A 96 2.47 -11.98 1.07
C ALA A 96 2.81 -13.44 0.79
N SER A 97 2.93 -14.26 1.85
CA SER A 97 3.10 -15.71 1.70
C SER A 97 1.99 -16.28 0.81
N PRO A 98 2.28 -17.27 -0.07
CA PRO A 98 1.25 -17.99 -0.81
C PRO A 98 0.17 -18.63 0.08
N LEU A 99 0.46 -18.79 1.38
CA LEU A 99 -0.48 -19.28 2.39
C LEU A 99 -1.12 -18.15 3.20
N ALA A 100 -0.87 -16.88 2.84
CA ALA A 100 -1.49 -15.76 3.53
C ALA A 100 -3.02 -15.82 3.34
N THR A 101 -3.73 -15.66 4.44
CA THR A 101 -5.19 -15.52 4.46
C THR A 101 -5.55 -14.06 4.67
N PRO A 102 -6.76 -13.63 4.25
CA PRO A 102 -7.26 -12.32 4.63
C PRO A 102 -7.21 -12.12 6.15
N PRO A 103 -6.93 -10.89 6.64
CA PRO A 103 -7.09 -10.57 8.06
C PRO A 103 -8.53 -10.89 8.50
N GLU A 104 -8.70 -11.41 9.73
CA GLU A 104 -9.99 -11.93 10.23
C GLU A 104 -11.08 -10.85 10.28
N ASP A 105 -10.70 -9.59 10.50
CA ASP A 105 -11.55 -8.41 10.63
C ASP A 105 -11.64 -7.57 9.34
N ALA A 106 -10.94 -7.97 8.29
CA ALA A 106 -10.96 -7.28 7.01
C ALA A 106 -11.96 -7.89 6.02
N VAL A 107 -12.63 -6.99 5.30
CA VAL A 107 -13.38 -7.33 4.10
C VAL A 107 -12.49 -7.11 2.89
N VAL A 108 -12.35 -8.12 2.04
CA VAL A 108 -11.51 -8.04 0.85
C VAL A 108 -12.40 -7.89 -0.38
N VAL A 109 -12.33 -6.72 -1.01
CA VAL A 109 -12.96 -6.49 -2.32
C VAL A 109 -11.93 -6.66 -3.42
N GLY A 110 -12.33 -7.21 -4.55
CA GLY A 110 -11.44 -7.36 -5.68
C GLY A 110 -11.94 -8.34 -6.73
N VAL A 111 -11.23 -8.35 -7.85
CA VAL A 111 -11.44 -9.27 -8.96
C VAL A 111 -10.08 -9.82 -9.35
N PRO A 112 -9.90 -11.15 -9.48
CA PRO A 112 -8.59 -11.77 -9.73
C PRO A 112 -7.82 -11.22 -10.94
N VAL A 113 -8.54 -10.71 -11.95
CA VAL A 113 -7.96 -10.14 -13.18
C VAL A 113 -7.83 -8.60 -13.15
N VAL A 114 -8.17 -7.96 -12.03
CA VAL A 114 -8.10 -6.49 -11.89
C VAL A 114 -7.18 -6.11 -10.74
N GLY A 115 -7.45 -6.63 -9.54
CA GLY A 115 -6.73 -6.26 -8.34
C GLY A 115 -7.55 -6.45 -7.06
N ILE A 116 -7.08 -5.85 -5.98
CA ILE A 116 -7.55 -6.08 -4.61
C ILE A 116 -7.59 -4.77 -3.83
N CYS A 117 -8.49 -4.70 -2.85
CA CYS A 117 -8.50 -3.66 -1.83
C CYS A 117 -8.96 -4.29 -0.51
N ARG A 118 -8.31 -3.95 0.59
CA ARG A 118 -8.66 -4.40 1.93
C ARG A 118 -9.42 -3.31 2.68
N VAL A 119 -10.45 -3.69 3.40
CA VAL A 119 -11.32 -2.75 4.12
C VAL A 119 -11.52 -3.25 5.54
N TRP A 120 -11.30 -2.41 6.52
CA TRP A 120 -11.63 -2.65 7.94
C TRP A 120 -12.87 -1.83 8.30
N PRO A 121 -14.08 -2.42 8.23
CA PRO A 121 -15.32 -1.67 8.43
C PRO A 121 -15.46 -1.08 9.84
N ALA A 122 -14.94 -1.76 10.86
CA ALA A 122 -15.01 -1.29 12.25
C ALA A 122 -14.18 0.00 12.47
N ASP A 123 -13.02 0.07 11.82
CA ASP A 123 -12.10 1.22 11.91
C ASP A 123 -12.37 2.26 10.83
N ARG A 124 -13.24 1.93 9.87
CA ARG A 124 -13.51 2.72 8.67
C ARG A 124 -12.24 3.04 7.88
N LEU A 125 -11.37 2.06 7.80
CA LEU A 125 -10.08 2.14 7.13
C LEU A 125 -10.10 1.36 5.82
N ILE A 126 -9.53 1.95 4.78
CA ILE A 126 -9.24 1.32 3.49
C ILE A 126 -7.71 1.23 3.36
N ASP A 127 -7.19 0.03 3.17
CA ASP A 127 -5.79 -0.16 2.79
C ASP A 127 -5.73 -0.20 1.25
N GLY A 128 -4.98 0.72 0.70
CA GLY A 128 -5.04 1.19 -0.68
C GLY A 128 -5.24 0.15 -1.75
N PRO A 129 -6.00 0.48 -2.79
CA PRO A 129 -6.20 -0.42 -3.90
C PRO A 129 -4.88 -0.87 -4.51
N GLY A 130 -4.74 -2.17 -4.76
CA GLY A 130 -3.65 -2.73 -5.56
C GLY A 130 -4.21 -3.21 -6.90
N VAL A 131 -3.65 -2.73 -8.00
CA VAL A 131 -4.06 -3.11 -9.37
C VAL A 131 -2.98 -3.94 -10.02
N LEU A 132 -3.37 -4.99 -10.75
CA LEU A 132 -2.43 -5.82 -11.51
C LEU A 132 -1.62 -4.96 -12.48
N PRO A 133 -0.30 -5.23 -12.67
CA PRO A 133 0.60 -4.36 -13.43
C PRO A 133 0.08 -3.96 -14.82
N ASP A 134 -0.47 -4.90 -15.57
CA ASP A 134 -0.96 -4.68 -16.94
C ASP A 134 -2.24 -3.83 -17.02
N GLY A 135 -2.95 -3.66 -15.89
CA GLY A 135 -4.21 -2.91 -15.80
C GLY A 135 -4.10 -1.58 -15.05
N ARG A 136 -2.91 -1.19 -14.60
CA ARG A 136 -2.72 0.02 -13.79
C ARG A 136 -3.13 1.27 -14.55
N SER A 137 -4.08 1.98 -13.99
CA SER A 137 -4.53 3.29 -14.43
C SER A 137 -5.28 3.98 -13.30
N PRO A 138 -5.31 5.31 -13.21
CA PRO A 138 -6.08 6.04 -12.20
C PRO A 138 -7.53 5.57 -12.10
N ASP A 139 -8.18 5.30 -13.24
CA ASP A 139 -9.56 4.80 -13.29
C ASP A 139 -9.73 3.41 -12.65
N ALA A 140 -8.76 2.50 -12.82
CA ALA A 140 -8.80 1.18 -12.23
C ALA A 140 -8.67 1.25 -10.71
N TYR A 141 -7.73 2.07 -10.21
CA TYR A 141 -7.56 2.34 -8.79
C TYR A 141 -8.80 2.99 -8.19
N ALA A 142 -9.32 4.06 -8.81
CA ALA A 142 -10.56 4.73 -8.40
C ALA A 142 -11.76 3.76 -8.38
N SER A 143 -11.81 2.84 -9.33
CA SER A 143 -12.88 1.83 -9.40
C SER A 143 -12.83 0.85 -8.22
N LEU A 144 -11.65 0.38 -7.83
CA LEU A 144 -11.48 -0.47 -6.65
C LEU A 144 -11.79 0.30 -5.36
N LEU A 145 -11.31 1.54 -5.24
CA LEU A 145 -11.63 2.40 -4.10
C LEU A 145 -13.14 2.62 -3.93
N LEU A 146 -13.86 2.88 -5.02
CA LEU A 146 -15.33 3.00 -4.98
C LEU A 146 -16.02 1.70 -4.52
N SER A 147 -15.43 0.53 -4.84
CA SER A 147 -15.95 -0.75 -4.35
C SER A 147 -15.70 -0.91 -2.84
N ALA A 148 -14.56 -0.46 -2.34
CA ALA A 148 -14.26 -0.40 -0.90
C ALA A 148 -15.21 0.56 -0.17
N CYS A 149 -15.47 1.74 -0.73
CA CYS A 149 -16.44 2.70 -0.19
C CYS A 149 -17.85 2.11 -0.10
N ALA A 150 -18.24 1.27 -1.06
CA ALA A 150 -19.55 0.60 -1.01
C ALA A 150 -19.69 -0.38 0.16
N VAL A 151 -18.58 -0.99 0.61
CA VAL A 151 -18.55 -1.83 1.83
C VAL A 151 -18.73 -0.98 3.08
N LEU A 152 -18.06 0.18 3.15
CA LEU A 152 -18.15 1.07 4.32
C LEU A 152 -19.52 1.75 4.46
N GLY A 153 -20.18 2.02 3.34
CA GLY A 153 -21.38 2.87 3.34
C GLY A 153 -21.07 4.34 3.69
N PRO A 154 -22.09 5.21 3.75
CA PRO A 154 -21.92 6.65 4.02
C PRO A 154 -21.17 6.95 5.32
N GLY A 155 -20.50 8.11 5.38
CA GLY A 155 -19.74 8.62 6.52
C GLY A 155 -18.25 8.68 6.27
N PRO A 156 -17.45 9.14 7.26
CA PRO A 156 -16.02 9.37 7.11
C PRO A 156 -15.25 8.06 6.91
N ALA A 157 -14.09 8.14 6.25
CA ALA A 157 -13.13 7.03 6.20
C ALA A 157 -11.72 7.53 5.97
N ASP A 158 -10.76 6.72 6.42
CA ASP A 158 -9.34 6.88 6.13
C ASP A 158 -8.92 5.92 5.02
N LEU A 159 -7.97 6.35 4.21
CA LEU A 159 -7.34 5.58 3.15
C LEU A 159 -5.82 5.65 3.32
N ASP A 160 -5.19 4.49 3.49
CA ASP A 160 -3.73 4.35 3.48
C ASP A 160 -3.26 3.91 2.10
N SER A 161 -2.38 4.69 1.47
CA SER A 161 -1.78 4.43 0.16
C SER A 161 -0.27 4.28 0.29
N TRP A 162 0.31 3.27 -0.37
CA TRP A 162 1.73 2.95 -0.33
C TRP A 162 2.31 2.85 -1.73
N GLY A 163 3.17 3.81 -2.09
CA GLY A 163 3.90 3.76 -3.36
C GLY A 163 3.06 4.07 -4.60
N ASP A 164 1.82 4.53 -4.43
CA ASP A 164 0.98 4.95 -5.55
C ASP A 164 1.55 6.18 -6.26
N ALA A 165 1.35 6.25 -7.56
CA ALA A 165 1.76 7.37 -8.38
C ALA A 165 0.88 8.61 -8.11
N ASP A 166 1.40 9.80 -8.39
CA ASP A 166 0.70 11.06 -8.11
C ASP A 166 -0.65 11.17 -8.85
N ASP A 167 -0.76 10.66 -10.08
CA ASP A 167 -2.01 10.64 -10.85
C ASP A 167 -3.08 9.69 -10.25
N VAL A 168 -2.65 8.65 -9.53
CA VAL A 168 -3.54 7.78 -8.76
C VAL A 168 -4.05 8.51 -7.52
N LEU A 169 -3.16 9.23 -6.82
CA LEU A 169 -3.55 10.05 -5.66
C LEU A 169 -4.53 11.17 -6.08
N GLU A 170 -4.30 11.84 -7.20
CA GLU A 170 -5.23 12.82 -7.78
C GLU A 170 -6.61 12.19 -8.06
N ALA A 171 -6.66 10.95 -8.54
CA ALA A 171 -7.94 10.25 -8.74
C ALA A 171 -8.67 9.94 -7.43
N TYR A 172 -7.95 9.74 -6.32
CA TYR A 172 -8.54 9.62 -4.99
C TYR A 172 -9.05 10.97 -4.47
N GLU A 173 -8.31 12.06 -4.73
CA GLU A 173 -8.75 13.43 -4.40
C GLU A 173 -10.04 13.79 -5.17
N ASP A 174 -10.15 13.44 -6.44
CA ASP A 174 -11.37 13.61 -7.24
C ASP A 174 -12.58 12.83 -6.69
N LEU A 175 -12.34 11.80 -5.88
CA LEU A 175 -13.36 11.05 -5.16
C LEU A 175 -13.66 11.62 -3.76
N GLY A 176 -13.00 12.70 -3.35
CA GLY A 176 -13.24 13.39 -2.08
C GLY A 176 -12.36 12.92 -0.92
N PHE A 177 -11.25 12.25 -1.20
CA PHE A 177 -10.24 11.92 -0.21
C PHE A 177 -9.13 12.98 -0.19
N ASP A 178 -9.02 13.73 0.88
CA ASP A 178 -7.97 14.74 1.05
C ASP A 178 -6.72 14.15 1.71
N VAL A 179 -5.53 14.53 1.24
CA VAL A 179 -4.26 14.13 1.85
C VAL A 179 -4.13 14.76 3.23
N VAL A 180 -4.03 13.93 4.28
CA VAL A 180 -3.83 14.38 5.66
C VAL A 180 -2.41 14.13 6.18
N GLU A 181 -1.71 13.14 5.60
CA GLU A 181 -0.31 12.84 5.92
C GLU A 181 0.41 12.32 4.68
N ARG A 182 1.68 12.72 4.51
CA ARG A 182 2.56 12.19 3.49
C ARG A 182 3.96 12.01 4.07
N VAL A 183 4.48 10.78 4.00
CA VAL A 183 5.84 10.45 4.42
C VAL A 183 6.61 9.93 3.22
N GLN A 184 7.74 10.56 2.89
CA GLN A 184 8.58 10.18 1.78
C GLN A 184 9.29 8.85 2.08
N GLY A 185 9.24 7.94 1.13
CA GLY A 185 10.02 6.72 1.12
C GLY A 185 11.38 6.91 0.44
N TRP A 186 12.39 6.35 1.04
CA TRP A 186 13.76 6.34 0.53
C TRP A 186 14.26 4.90 0.41
N GLU A 187 15.00 4.61 -0.64
CA GLU A 187 15.56 3.29 -0.90
C GLU A 187 17.07 3.39 -1.13
N LEU A 188 17.81 2.45 -0.54
CA LEU A 188 19.22 2.24 -0.77
C LEU A 188 19.47 0.78 -1.15
N GLU A 189 20.10 0.54 -2.29
CA GLU A 189 20.67 -0.78 -2.64
C GLU A 189 21.99 -0.99 -1.92
N LEU A 190 22.22 -2.21 -1.36
CA LEU A 190 23.35 -2.55 -0.51
C LEU A 190 24.46 -3.31 -1.22
#